data_4fb4851da27ee570e309c2b67856c2be
#
_entry.id   4fb4851da27ee570e309c2b67856c2be
#
_cell.length_a   1.000
_cell.length_b   1.000
_cell.length_c   1.000
_cell.angle_alpha   90.00
_cell.angle_beta   90.00
_cell.angle_gamma   90.00
#
_symmetry.space_group_name_H-M   'P 1'
#
loop_
_entity.id
_entity.type
_entity.pdbx_description
1 polymer ?
#
loop_
_entity_poly.entity_id
_entity_poly.type
_entity_poly.pdbx_seq_one_letter_code
_entity_poly.pdbx_strand_id
1 'polypeptide(L)'
;FLLYKGLMRGGIRMKAEILKLLREADGYVSGQQLCEKFGVSRTAVWKVIRQLQEEGYQVEAVRNKGYHIVDSPDVMTKEELDSLMDTQWAGRNIVYYDSVDSTNLRIKQMGDEGAPEGTLAVADKQTAGRGRRGRSWDSPSGSSIYMSLLLRPKIEPDQAPMLTLVMALSVAEGIMDCGDSCGNPDVKIKWPNDIIINGKKLVGILTEMSTQIDYINHVTIGVGINVNLTEFPEEIRETATSLRLECGHVVKRAPLIAAVMKRFEQNYTVFLEHGDLSGLKERYSELLVN
;
A
#
# COMPACT_ATOMS: atom_id res chain seq x y z
N PHE A 1 29.49 -8.68 9.89
CA PHE A 1 28.08 -8.91 9.50
C PHE A 1 27.14 -7.77 9.94
N LEU A 2 27.30 -7.24 11.16
CA LEU A 2 26.53 -6.10 11.68
C LEU A 2 26.83 -4.77 10.96
N LEU A 3 28.10 -4.51 10.61
CA LEU A 3 28.52 -3.33 9.83
C LEU A 3 27.94 -3.35 8.40
N TYR A 4 27.87 -4.52 7.77
CA TYR A 4 27.30 -4.67 6.43
C TYR A 4 25.78 -4.41 6.41
N LYS A 5 25.02 -4.88 7.43
CA LYS A 5 23.60 -4.58 7.60
C LYS A 5 23.32 -3.08 7.87
N GLY A 6 24.22 -2.39 8.57
CA GLY A 6 24.11 -0.94 8.83
C GLY A 6 24.31 -0.11 7.57
N LEU A 7 25.27 -0.47 6.72
CA LEU A 7 25.56 0.19 5.44
C LEU A 7 24.43 -0.01 4.43
N MET A 8 23.86 -1.22 4.35
CA MET A 8 22.72 -1.49 3.47
C MET A 8 21.45 -0.73 3.92
N ARG A 9 21.16 -0.68 5.23
CA ARG A 9 20.05 0.11 5.77
C ARG A 9 20.21 1.62 5.51
N GLY A 10 21.44 2.13 5.61
CA GLY A 10 21.76 3.54 5.30
C GLY A 10 21.55 3.89 3.82
N GLY A 11 21.91 2.99 2.90
CA GLY A 11 21.75 3.19 1.46
C GLY A 11 20.27 3.15 1.03
N ILE A 12 19.50 2.21 1.53
CA ILE A 12 18.04 2.10 1.28
C ILE A 12 17.33 3.36 1.77
N ARG A 13 17.61 3.81 2.97
CA ARG A 13 17.02 5.01 3.55
C ARG A 13 17.35 6.26 2.74
N MET A 14 18.60 6.43 2.33
CA MET A 14 19.03 7.58 1.52
C MET A 14 18.33 7.61 0.16
N LYS A 15 18.15 6.46 -0.51
CA LYS A 15 17.46 6.37 -1.80
C LYS A 15 15.98 6.79 -1.68
N ALA A 16 15.26 6.26 -0.68
CA ALA A 16 13.86 6.64 -0.42
C ALA A 16 13.72 8.13 -0.10
N GLU A 17 14.62 8.69 0.70
CA GLU A 17 14.60 10.11 1.05
C GLU A 17 14.96 11.01 -0.16
N ILE A 18 15.87 10.59 -1.03
CA ILE A 18 16.15 11.31 -2.29
C ILE A 18 14.93 11.30 -3.20
N LEU A 19 14.27 10.14 -3.37
CA LEU A 19 13.03 10.05 -4.15
C LEU A 19 11.95 11.00 -3.60
N LYS A 20 11.75 11.00 -2.28
CA LYS A 20 10.80 11.90 -1.62
C LYS A 20 11.10 13.36 -1.93
N LEU A 21 12.35 13.79 -1.77
CA LEU A 21 12.76 15.16 -2.06
C LEU A 21 12.55 15.56 -3.50
N LEU A 22 12.87 14.67 -4.45
CA LEU A 22 12.69 14.95 -5.87
C LEU A 22 11.20 15.09 -6.25
N ARG A 23 10.30 14.39 -5.52
CA ARG A 23 8.84 14.48 -5.72
C ARG A 23 8.22 15.73 -5.09
N GLU A 24 8.70 16.12 -3.90
CA GLU A 24 8.18 17.28 -3.18
C GLU A 24 8.68 18.61 -3.76
N ALA A 25 9.71 18.59 -4.60
CA ALA A 25 10.28 19.81 -5.17
C ALA A 25 9.50 20.30 -6.39
N ASP A 26 9.18 21.60 -6.42
CA ASP A 26 8.67 22.29 -7.60
C ASP A 26 9.81 22.51 -8.62
N GLY A 27 10.32 21.40 -9.21
CA GLY A 27 11.39 21.44 -10.21
C GLY A 27 12.69 20.77 -9.76
N TYR A 28 13.85 21.42 -10.01
CA TYR A 28 15.16 20.79 -9.82
C TYR A 28 15.69 20.92 -8.40
N VAL A 29 16.14 19.81 -7.82
CA VAL A 29 16.90 19.76 -6.56
C VAL A 29 18.39 19.75 -6.86
N SER A 30 19.14 20.71 -6.33
CA SER A 30 20.57 20.78 -6.63
C SER A 30 21.35 19.63 -5.98
N GLY A 31 22.38 19.14 -6.68
CA GLY A 31 23.26 18.11 -6.12
C GLY A 31 23.96 18.57 -4.82
N GLN A 32 24.17 19.87 -4.65
CA GLN A 32 24.74 20.44 -3.42
C GLN A 32 23.75 20.31 -2.23
N GLN A 33 22.48 20.64 -2.44
CA GLN A 33 21.43 20.47 -1.41
C GLN A 33 21.32 19.01 -0.94
N LEU A 34 21.38 18.04 -1.89
CA LEU A 34 21.38 16.62 -1.54
C LEU A 34 22.62 16.23 -0.74
N CYS A 35 23.82 16.70 -1.14
CA CYS A 35 25.05 16.44 -0.39
C CYS A 35 25.00 16.98 1.03
N GLU A 36 24.53 18.21 1.22
CA GLU A 36 24.42 18.86 2.51
C GLU A 36 23.39 18.16 3.42
N LYS A 37 22.20 17.85 2.86
CA LYS A 37 21.12 17.20 3.61
C LYS A 37 21.52 15.80 4.12
N PHE A 38 22.24 15.03 3.29
CA PHE A 38 22.61 13.65 3.65
C PHE A 38 24.02 13.51 4.22
N GLY A 39 24.82 14.56 4.24
CA GLY A 39 26.21 14.51 4.70
C GLY A 39 27.10 13.61 3.82
N VAL A 40 26.83 13.55 2.51
CA VAL A 40 27.50 12.63 1.57
C VAL A 40 28.20 13.39 0.41
N SER A 41 29.11 12.70 -0.26
CA SER A 41 29.82 13.25 -1.43
C SER A 41 28.90 13.34 -2.66
N ARG A 42 29.26 14.21 -3.61
CA ARG A 42 28.57 14.31 -4.92
C ARG A 42 28.57 12.98 -5.67
N THR A 43 29.64 12.20 -5.54
CA THR A 43 29.73 10.85 -6.14
C THR A 43 28.70 9.89 -5.55
N ALA A 44 28.42 9.98 -4.23
CA ALA A 44 27.41 9.13 -3.59
C ALA A 44 25.99 9.48 -4.09
N VAL A 45 25.67 10.79 -4.17
CA VAL A 45 24.38 11.25 -4.75
C VAL A 45 24.27 10.78 -6.20
N TRP A 46 25.30 11.00 -7.02
CA TRP A 46 25.32 10.58 -8.42
C TRP A 46 25.08 9.08 -8.60
N LYS A 47 25.68 8.22 -7.74
CA LYS A 47 25.45 6.78 -7.77
C LYS A 47 24.00 6.43 -7.51
N VAL A 48 23.34 7.08 -6.53
CA VAL A 48 21.92 6.85 -6.25
C VAL A 48 21.04 7.28 -7.44
N ILE A 49 21.31 8.43 -8.03
CA ILE A 49 20.58 8.90 -9.22
C ILE A 49 20.75 7.92 -10.39
N ARG A 50 21.96 7.45 -10.64
CA ARG A 50 22.23 6.44 -11.68
C ARG A 50 21.47 5.15 -11.41
N GLN A 51 21.47 4.68 -10.17
CA GLN A 51 20.72 3.49 -9.77
C GLN A 51 19.22 3.67 -10.02
N LEU A 52 18.63 4.82 -9.67
CA LEU A 52 17.25 5.14 -9.95
C LEU A 52 16.94 5.10 -11.45
N GLN A 53 17.81 5.69 -12.29
CA GLN A 53 17.65 5.64 -13.74
C GLN A 53 17.73 4.22 -14.29
N GLU A 54 18.64 3.38 -13.77
CA GLU A 54 18.78 1.95 -14.13
C GLU A 54 17.56 1.13 -13.71
N GLU A 55 16.86 1.52 -12.63
CA GLU A 55 15.61 0.93 -12.16
C GLU A 55 14.35 1.46 -12.88
N GLY A 56 14.53 2.33 -13.88
CA GLY A 56 13.45 2.83 -14.74
C GLY A 56 12.84 4.17 -14.34
N TYR A 57 13.35 4.84 -13.30
CA TYR A 57 12.92 6.21 -12.98
C TYR A 57 13.43 7.19 -14.03
N GLN A 58 12.52 8.04 -14.51
CA GLN A 58 12.91 9.12 -15.43
C GLN A 58 13.37 10.33 -14.63
N VAL A 59 14.68 10.40 -14.38
CA VAL A 59 15.33 11.50 -13.67
C VAL A 59 16.15 12.31 -14.63
N GLU A 60 15.76 13.57 -14.83
CA GLU A 60 16.54 14.56 -15.59
C GLU A 60 17.68 15.10 -14.73
N ALA A 61 18.86 15.23 -15.33
CA ALA A 61 20.03 15.85 -14.73
C ALA A 61 20.48 17.04 -15.59
N VAL A 62 20.28 18.25 -15.09
CA VAL A 62 20.63 19.48 -15.82
C VAL A 62 21.79 20.19 -15.12
N ARG A 63 22.83 20.50 -15.90
CA ARG A 63 24.01 21.19 -15.38
C ARG A 63 23.63 22.51 -14.71
N ASN A 64 24.14 22.75 -13.51
CA ASN A 64 23.90 23.93 -12.66
C ASN A 64 22.46 24.07 -12.12
N LYS A 65 21.52 23.18 -12.48
CA LYS A 65 20.18 23.14 -11.90
C LYS A 65 20.03 21.99 -10.89
N GLY A 66 20.47 20.79 -11.25
CA GLY A 66 20.37 19.61 -10.41
C GLY A 66 19.55 18.49 -11.06
N TYR A 67 18.76 17.82 -10.25
CA TYR A 67 17.97 16.64 -10.61
C TYR A 67 16.47 16.91 -10.46
N HIS A 68 15.70 16.42 -11.40
CA HIS A 68 14.23 16.49 -11.40
C HIS A 68 13.65 15.13 -11.81
N ILE A 69 12.66 14.64 -11.07
CA ILE A 69 11.96 13.40 -11.41
C ILE A 69 10.78 13.73 -12.33
N VAL A 70 10.77 13.13 -13.51
CA VAL A 70 9.73 13.35 -14.53
C VAL A 70 8.65 12.25 -14.41
N ASP A 71 9.10 10.98 -14.22
CA ASP A 71 8.22 9.85 -14.11
C ASP A 71 8.86 8.72 -13.28
N SER A 72 8.02 7.83 -12.72
CA SER A 72 8.42 6.68 -11.93
C SER A 72 7.89 5.39 -12.57
N PRO A 73 8.62 4.27 -12.51
CA PRO A 73 8.10 2.97 -12.93
C PRO A 73 6.96 2.50 -12.02
N ASP A 74 6.14 1.54 -12.48
CA ASP A 74 5.14 0.89 -11.63
C ASP A 74 5.80 -0.21 -10.79
N VAL A 75 6.45 0.18 -9.70
CA VAL A 75 7.12 -0.72 -8.74
C VAL A 75 6.59 -0.49 -7.33
N MET A 76 6.66 -1.54 -6.49
CA MET A 76 6.24 -1.48 -5.09
C MET A 76 7.39 -1.78 -4.13
N THR A 77 8.62 -1.48 -4.54
CA THR A 77 9.81 -1.70 -3.67
C THR A 77 9.69 -0.93 -2.37
N LYS A 78 10.41 -1.38 -1.35
CA LYS A 78 10.41 -0.71 -0.05
C LYS A 78 10.76 0.78 -0.18
N GLU A 79 11.76 1.11 -1.00
CA GLU A 79 12.23 2.49 -1.21
C GLU A 79 11.17 3.35 -1.88
N GLU A 80 10.47 2.79 -2.87
CA GLU A 80 9.37 3.47 -3.54
C GLU A 80 8.25 3.78 -2.55
N LEU A 81 7.79 2.77 -1.80
CA LEU A 81 6.73 2.92 -0.81
C LEU A 81 7.14 3.86 0.33
N ASP A 82 8.34 3.71 0.90
CA ASP A 82 8.86 4.60 1.96
C ASP A 82 8.88 6.07 1.49
N SER A 83 9.15 6.32 0.18
CA SER A 83 9.19 7.67 -0.38
C SER A 83 7.82 8.32 -0.54
N LEU A 84 6.75 7.53 -0.63
CA LEU A 84 5.37 7.96 -0.85
C LEU A 84 4.54 7.99 0.43
N MET A 85 4.94 7.21 1.48
CA MET A 85 4.21 7.15 2.73
C MET A 85 4.19 8.49 3.46
N ASP A 86 2.99 9.02 3.68
CA ASP A 86 2.71 10.26 4.41
C ASP A 86 1.80 9.99 5.63
N THR A 87 2.09 8.90 6.35
CA THR A 87 1.40 8.45 7.55
C THR A 87 2.30 8.63 8.77
N GLN A 88 1.72 8.65 9.97
CA GLN A 88 2.49 8.67 11.21
C GLN A 88 2.95 7.26 11.59
N TRP A 89 2.09 6.25 11.44
CA TRP A 89 2.36 4.89 11.86
C TRP A 89 1.91 3.82 10.83
N ALA A 90 0.76 3.98 10.17
CA ALA A 90 0.24 2.96 9.25
C ALA A 90 1.16 2.79 8.03
N GLY A 91 1.68 1.59 7.83
CA GLY A 91 2.58 1.29 6.72
C GLY A 91 3.98 1.89 6.84
N ARG A 92 4.42 2.36 8.04
CA ARG A 92 5.79 2.91 8.22
C ARG A 92 6.86 1.82 8.40
N ASN A 93 6.48 0.62 8.78
CA ASN A 93 7.35 -0.54 8.83
C ASN A 93 7.02 -1.48 7.67
N ILE A 94 7.64 -1.26 6.51
CA ILE A 94 7.34 -1.97 5.26
C ILE A 94 8.26 -3.16 5.08
N VAL A 95 7.67 -4.30 4.73
CA VAL A 95 8.35 -5.52 4.28
C VAL A 95 7.84 -5.86 2.88
N TYR A 96 8.71 -5.77 1.88
CA TYR A 96 8.40 -6.09 0.49
C TYR A 96 8.92 -7.47 0.10
N TYR A 97 8.14 -8.16 -0.72
CA TYR A 97 8.45 -9.48 -1.29
C TYR A 97 8.23 -9.47 -2.81
N ASP A 98 9.22 -9.89 -3.57
CA ASP A 98 9.02 -10.20 -5.00
C ASP A 98 8.05 -11.38 -5.17
N SER A 99 8.16 -12.38 -4.30
CA SER A 99 7.26 -13.53 -4.23
C SER A 99 7.18 -14.07 -2.81
N VAL A 100 5.98 -14.41 -2.38
CA VAL A 100 5.70 -14.96 -1.05
C VAL A 100 4.54 -15.96 -1.12
N ASP A 101 4.37 -16.79 -0.11
CA ASP A 101 3.19 -17.66 -0.01
C ASP A 101 1.91 -16.82 0.17
N SER A 102 1.84 -16.03 1.25
CA SER A 102 0.71 -15.12 1.52
C SER A 102 1.18 -14.00 2.43
N THR A 103 0.85 -12.74 2.08
CA THR A 103 1.13 -11.58 2.92
C THR A 103 0.43 -11.68 4.28
N ASN A 104 -0.80 -12.24 4.34
CA ASN A 104 -1.51 -12.48 5.61
C ASN A 104 -0.75 -13.45 6.52
N LEU A 105 -0.24 -14.55 5.97
CA LEU A 105 0.54 -15.53 6.76
C LEU A 105 1.80 -14.89 7.31
N ARG A 106 2.50 -14.06 6.52
CA ARG A 106 3.72 -13.37 6.96
C ARG A 106 3.44 -12.32 8.03
N ILE A 107 2.40 -11.52 7.87
CA ILE A 107 2.00 -10.54 8.90
C ILE A 107 1.54 -11.23 10.18
N LYS A 108 0.81 -12.34 10.09
CA LYS A 108 0.43 -13.12 11.26
C LYS A 108 1.66 -13.61 12.01
N GLN A 109 2.62 -14.23 11.30
CA GLN A 109 3.88 -14.68 11.90
C GLN A 109 4.65 -13.51 12.54
N MET A 110 4.80 -12.38 11.85
CA MET A 110 5.45 -11.18 12.39
C MET A 110 4.70 -10.65 13.62
N GLY A 111 3.37 -10.71 13.63
CA GLY A 111 2.53 -10.34 14.77
C GLY A 111 2.82 -11.21 16.00
N ASP A 112 2.93 -12.52 15.82
CA ASP A 112 3.29 -13.48 16.87
C ASP A 112 4.74 -13.27 17.37
N GLU A 113 5.65 -12.83 16.49
CA GLU A 113 7.04 -12.47 16.80
C GLU A 113 7.20 -11.06 17.42
N GLY A 114 6.11 -10.32 17.62
CA GLY A 114 6.13 -9.00 18.29
C GLY A 114 6.41 -7.81 17.37
N ALA A 115 6.21 -7.92 16.07
CA ALA A 115 6.30 -6.78 15.16
C ALA A 115 5.38 -5.62 15.61
N PRO A 116 5.78 -4.36 15.40
CA PRO A 116 4.99 -3.20 15.82
C PRO A 116 3.69 -3.07 15.01
N GLU A 117 2.67 -2.44 15.62
CA GLU A 117 1.48 -1.99 14.91
C GLU A 117 1.86 -1.14 13.70
N GLY A 118 1.08 -1.23 12.63
CA GLY A 118 1.36 -0.53 11.37
C GLY A 118 2.38 -1.24 10.47
N THR A 119 2.89 -2.43 10.85
CA THR A 119 3.72 -3.24 9.95
C THR A 119 2.92 -3.64 8.72
N LEU A 120 3.45 -3.33 7.53
CA LEU A 120 2.82 -3.58 6.24
C LEU A 120 3.67 -4.55 5.41
N ALA A 121 3.14 -5.72 5.11
CA ALA A 121 3.71 -6.62 4.10
C ALA A 121 3.09 -6.32 2.75
N VAL A 122 3.92 -6.17 1.72
CA VAL A 122 3.51 -5.97 0.32
C VAL A 122 4.22 -7.02 -0.54
N ALA A 123 3.50 -7.62 -1.46
CA ALA A 123 4.07 -8.60 -2.39
C ALA A 123 3.70 -8.30 -3.84
N ASP A 124 4.64 -8.55 -4.76
CA ASP A 124 4.37 -8.48 -6.19
C ASP A 124 3.66 -9.76 -6.67
N LYS A 125 3.93 -10.92 -6.02
CA LYS A 125 3.31 -12.20 -6.29
C LYS A 125 2.99 -12.96 -5.01
N GLN A 126 1.84 -13.66 -4.99
CA GLN A 126 1.58 -14.68 -3.96
C GLN A 126 1.42 -16.06 -4.61
N THR A 127 2.04 -17.09 -4.02
CA THR A 127 1.93 -18.48 -4.49
C THR A 127 0.78 -19.24 -3.84
N ALA A 128 0.24 -18.72 -2.71
CA ALA A 128 -0.87 -19.28 -1.96
C ALA A 128 -1.76 -18.15 -1.39
N GLY A 129 -2.16 -17.20 -2.26
CA GLY A 129 -3.05 -16.09 -1.91
C GLY A 129 -4.38 -16.61 -1.34
N ARG A 130 -4.87 -15.97 -0.27
CA ARG A 130 -6.01 -16.43 0.53
C ARG A 130 -7.18 -15.46 0.45
N GLY A 131 -8.36 -16.01 0.30
CA GLY A 131 -9.64 -15.34 0.42
C GLY A 131 -10.47 -15.91 1.58
N ARG A 132 -11.67 -15.36 1.79
CA ARG A 132 -12.60 -15.83 2.84
C ARG A 132 -13.10 -17.25 2.58
N ARG A 133 -13.40 -17.98 3.67
CA ARG A 133 -13.98 -19.33 3.62
C ARG A 133 -13.13 -20.33 2.84
N GLY A 134 -11.79 -20.22 2.94
CA GLY A 134 -10.86 -21.13 2.29
C GLY A 134 -10.71 -20.97 0.77
N ARG A 135 -11.30 -19.91 0.17
CA ARG A 135 -11.09 -19.62 -1.25
C ARG A 135 -9.66 -19.12 -1.49
N SER A 136 -9.14 -19.35 -2.67
CA SER A 136 -7.88 -18.76 -3.13
C SER A 136 -8.10 -17.34 -3.65
N TRP A 137 -7.03 -16.54 -3.65
CA TRP A 137 -6.93 -15.27 -4.34
C TRP A 137 -5.80 -15.39 -5.35
N ASP A 138 -6.13 -15.39 -6.64
CA ASP A 138 -5.12 -15.45 -7.70
C ASP A 138 -4.25 -14.19 -7.66
N SER A 139 -2.93 -14.40 -7.69
CA SER A 139 -1.99 -13.34 -7.36
C SER A 139 -0.76 -13.33 -8.28
N PRO A 140 -0.96 -13.09 -9.60
CA PRO A 140 0.14 -12.99 -10.55
C PRO A 140 1.03 -11.76 -10.29
N SER A 141 2.31 -11.87 -10.70
CA SER A 141 3.29 -10.78 -10.61
C SER A 141 2.95 -9.60 -11.54
N GLY A 142 3.36 -8.41 -11.15
CA GLY A 142 3.40 -7.23 -12.04
C GLY A 142 2.07 -6.51 -12.29
N SER A 143 0.96 -6.93 -11.68
CA SER A 143 -0.36 -6.46 -12.11
C SER A 143 -1.28 -5.96 -11.00
N SER A 144 -1.09 -6.37 -9.78
CA SER A 144 -2.04 -6.11 -8.70
C SER A 144 -1.34 -5.74 -7.39
N ILE A 145 -2.10 -5.34 -6.40
CA ILE A 145 -1.61 -5.09 -5.04
C ILE A 145 -2.04 -6.26 -4.16
N TYR A 146 -1.08 -6.85 -3.48
CA TYR A 146 -1.28 -7.83 -2.41
C TYR A 146 -0.58 -7.30 -1.19
N MET A 147 -1.34 -6.83 -0.21
CA MET A 147 -0.80 -6.26 1.01
C MET A 147 -1.54 -6.75 2.25
N SER A 148 -0.86 -6.73 3.38
CA SER A 148 -1.46 -7.05 4.68
C SER A 148 -0.91 -6.11 5.74
N LEU A 149 -1.80 -5.57 6.57
CA LEU A 149 -1.50 -4.63 7.65
C LEU A 149 -1.66 -5.33 9.00
N LEU A 150 -0.70 -5.12 9.90
CA LEU A 150 -0.73 -5.58 11.29
C LEU A 150 -1.31 -4.50 12.20
N LEU A 151 -2.30 -4.87 13.01
CA LEU A 151 -2.86 -4.01 14.05
C LEU A 151 -2.76 -4.67 15.43
N ARG A 152 -2.69 -3.84 16.48
CA ARG A 152 -2.75 -4.25 17.88
C ARG A 152 -3.79 -3.39 18.62
N PRO A 153 -5.06 -3.47 18.19
CA PRO A 153 -6.10 -2.61 18.72
C PRO A 153 -6.42 -2.96 20.17
N LYS A 154 -6.69 -1.94 20.98
CA LYS A 154 -7.22 -2.09 22.34
C LYS A 154 -8.75 -2.00 22.29
N ILE A 155 -9.38 -3.00 21.68
CA ILE A 155 -10.83 -3.12 21.51
C ILE A 155 -11.28 -4.51 21.95
N GLU A 156 -12.57 -4.68 22.17
CA GLU A 156 -13.14 -5.99 22.46
C GLU A 156 -13.13 -6.90 21.22
N PRO A 157 -13.00 -8.23 21.38
CA PRO A 157 -12.92 -9.15 20.24
C PRO A 157 -14.13 -9.12 19.30
N ASP A 158 -15.32 -8.79 19.78
CA ASP A 158 -16.53 -8.65 18.97
C ASP A 158 -16.54 -7.40 18.08
N GLN A 159 -15.69 -6.41 18.37
CA GLN A 159 -15.49 -5.21 17.55
C GLN A 159 -14.50 -5.45 16.38
N ALA A 160 -13.65 -6.48 16.44
CA ALA A 160 -12.64 -6.74 15.42
C ALA A 160 -13.20 -6.89 13.98
N PRO A 161 -14.38 -7.47 13.73
CA PRO A 161 -14.99 -7.49 12.41
C PRO A 161 -15.24 -6.10 11.80
N MET A 162 -15.44 -5.05 12.63
CA MET A 162 -15.63 -3.66 12.18
C MET A 162 -14.38 -3.13 11.47
N LEU A 163 -13.19 -3.61 11.81
CA LEU A 163 -11.94 -3.23 11.15
C LEU A 163 -11.93 -3.59 9.66
N THR A 164 -12.70 -4.61 9.25
CA THR A 164 -12.90 -4.91 7.82
C THR A 164 -13.63 -3.76 7.13
N LEU A 165 -14.62 -3.15 7.80
CA LEU A 165 -15.43 -2.05 7.26
C LEU A 165 -14.62 -0.74 7.24
N VAL A 166 -13.81 -0.50 8.27
CA VAL A 166 -12.85 0.62 8.30
C VAL A 166 -11.88 0.53 7.11
N MET A 167 -11.32 -0.67 6.87
CA MET A 167 -10.41 -0.88 5.74
C MET A 167 -11.15 -0.75 4.39
N ALA A 168 -12.38 -1.26 4.28
CA ALA A 168 -13.17 -1.15 3.04
C ALA A 168 -13.43 0.31 2.66
N LEU A 169 -13.84 1.13 3.63
CA LEU A 169 -14.00 2.58 3.43
C LEU A 169 -12.67 3.22 2.99
N SER A 170 -11.58 2.88 3.67
CA SER A 170 -10.26 3.46 3.40
C SER A 170 -9.73 3.10 2.01
N VAL A 171 -9.97 1.88 1.56
CA VAL A 171 -9.59 1.44 0.20
C VAL A 171 -10.46 2.15 -0.85
N ALA A 172 -11.77 2.26 -0.62
CA ALA A 172 -12.66 2.97 -1.54
C ALA A 172 -12.27 4.45 -1.67
N GLU A 173 -12.05 5.13 -0.55
CA GLU A 173 -11.60 6.53 -0.54
C GLU A 173 -10.18 6.68 -1.16
N GLY A 174 -9.25 5.76 -0.89
CA GLY A 174 -7.91 5.78 -1.48
C GLY A 174 -7.93 5.60 -3.00
N ILE A 175 -8.84 4.77 -3.53
CA ILE A 175 -9.05 4.64 -4.98
C ILE A 175 -9.61 5.95 -5.55
N MET A 176 -10.56 6.59 -4.89
CA MET A 176 -11.13 7.87 -5.32
C MET A 176 -10.09 9.00 -5.29
N ASP A 177 -9.21 9.04 -4.29
CA ASP A 177 -8.12 10.02 -4.21
C ASP A 177 -7.13 9.90 -5.38
N CYS A 178 -6.94 8.70 -5.91
CA CYS A 178 -6.12 8.45 -7.09
C CYS A 178 -6.91 8.64 -8.41
N GLY A 179 -8.18 8.98 -8.31
CA GLY A 179 -9.17 8.90 -9.38
C GLY A 179 -9.14 10.02 -10.42
N ASP A 180 -8.35 11.10 -10.26
CA ASP A 180 -8.22 12.15 -11.28
C ASP A 180 -7.82 11.59 -12.66
N SER A 181 -7.09 10.48 -12.64
CA SER A 181 -6.71 9.73 -13.84
C SER A 181 -7.82 8.81 -14.38
N CYS A 182 -8.80 8.42 -13.55
CA CYS A 182 -9.83 7.42 -13.90
C CYS A 182 -11.22 7.99 -14.18
N GLY A 183 -11.37 9.32 -14.32
CA GLY A 183 -12.66 9.92 -14.66
C GLY A 183 -13.74 9.72 -13.59
N ASN A 184 -13.37 9.66 -12.32
CA ASN A 184 -14.26 9.47 -11.18
C ASN A 184 -15.08 8.16 -11.22
N PRO A 185 -14.43 7.00 -11.07
CA PRO A 185 -15.10 5.69 -11.15
C PRO A 185 -16.16 5.54 -10.05
N ASP A 186 -17.30 4.91 -10.38
CA ASP A 186 -18.36 4.59 -9.41
C ASP A 186 -17.93 3.45 -8.47
N VAL A 187 -17.09 3.83 -7.50
CA VAL A 187 -16.57 2.90 -6.48
C VAL A 187 -17.64 2.66 -5.43
N LYS A 188 -18.01 1.40 -5.20
CA LYS A 188 -18.99 1.00 -4.19
C LYS A 188 -18.44 -0.10 -3.29
N ILE A 189 -18.92 -0.12 -2.04
CA ILE A 189 -18.63 -1.15 -1.07
C ILE A 189 -19.74 -2.20 -1.10
N LYS A 190 -19.38 -3.44 -1.43
CA LYS A 190 -20.27 -4.60 -1.29
C LYS A 190 -19.98 -5.27 0.04
N TRP A 191 -20.89 -5.06 0.98
CA TRP A 191 -20.77 -5.61 2.34
C TRP A 191 -20.52 -7.12 2.31
N PRO A 192 -19.66 -7.68 3.18
CA PRO A 192 -18.93 -6.97 4.23
C PRO A 192 -17.47 -6.62 3.86
N ASN A 193 -16.94 -7.07 2.73
CA ASN A 193 -15.49 -7.11 2.50
C ASN A 193 -15.04 -6.95 1.05
N ASP A 194 -15.91 -6.59 0.15
CA ASP A 194 -15.59 -6.43 -1.26
C ASP A 194 -15.79 -4.98 -1.69
N ILE A 195 -14.96 -4.50 -2.63
CA ILE A 195 -15.17 -3.25 -3.32
C ILE A 195 -15.42 -3.59 -4.78
N ILE A 196 -16.40 -2.92 -5.37
CA ILE A 196 -16.84 -3.13 -6.74
C ILE A 196 -16.80 -1.81 -7.52
N ILE A 197 -16.63 -1.93 -8.82
CA ILE A 197 -16.84 -0.87 -9.81
C ILE A 197 -17.75 -1.46 -10.91
N ASN A 198 -18.79 -0.73 -11.28
CA ASN A 198 -19.75 -1.16 -12.32
C ASN A 198 -20.31 -2.59 -12.06
N GLY A 199 -20.57 -2.92 -10.79
CA GLY A 199 -21.09 -4.21 -10.38
C GLY A 199 -20.06 -5.36 -10.34
N LYS A 200 -18.79 -5.14 -10.76
CA LYS A 200 -17.73 -6.13 -10.81
C LYS A 200 -16.75 -5.95 -9.66
N LYS A 201 -16.27 -7.06 -9.11
CA LYS A 201 -15.34 -7.09 -7.99
C LYS A 201 -13.96 -6.58 -8.39
N LEU A 202 -13.51 -5.55 -7.69
CA LEU A 202 -12.19 -4.96 -7.81
C LEU A 202 -11.27 -5.39 -6.65
N VAL A 203 -11.82 -5.42 -5.42
CA VAL A 203 -11.04 -5.62 -4.19
C VAL A 203 -11.66 -6.72 -3.33
N GLY A 204 -10.81 -7.50 -2.68
CA GLY A 204 -11.19 -8.40 -1.61
C GLY A 204 -10.40 -8.12 -0.34
N ILE A 205 -11.08 -8.10 0.81
CA ILE A 205 -10.47 -7.86 2.11
C ILE A 205 -10.64 -9.12 2.97
N LEU A 206 -9.55 -9.54 3.64
CA LEU A 206 -9.52 -10.68 4.54
C LEU A 206 -8.95 -10.26 5.89
N THR A 207 -9.81 -10.12 6.89
CA THR A 207 -9.41 -9.86 8.28
C THR A 207 -9.31 -11.16 9.04
N GLU A 208 -8.18 -11.40 9.69
CA GLU A 208 -7.90 -12.53 10.57
C GLU A 208 -7.43 -12.00 11.93
N MET A 209 -7.87 -12.62 13.00
CA MET A 209 -7.56 -12.20 14.36
C MET A 209 -6.83 -13.31 15.11
N SER A 210 -5.79 -12.94 15.85
CA SER A 210 -5.13 -13.79 16.85
C SER A 210 -5.61 -13.35 18.23
N THR A 211 -6.23 -14.25 18.97
CA THR A 211 -6.76 -13.97 20.32
C THR A 211 -6.14 -14.89 21.35
N GLN A 212 -6.02 -14.39 22.57
CA GLN A 212 -5.94 -15.18 23.80
C GLN A 212 -7.29 -15.05 24.53
N ILE A 213 -7.48 -15.79 25.65
CA ILE A 213 -8.80 -16.03 26.26
C ILE A 213 -9.69 -14.77 26.36
N ASP A 214 -9.13 -13.59 26.67
CA ASP A 214 -9.91 -12.37 26.91
C ASP A 214 -9.40 -11.14 26.13
N TYR A 215 -8.43 -11.27 25.22
CA TYR A 215 -7.92 -10.12 24.49
C TYR A 215 -7.39 -10.45 23.09
N ILE A 216 -7.37 -9.43 22.24
CA ILE A 216 -6.78 -9.48 20.91
C ILE A 216 -5.25 -9.36 21.04
N ASN A 217 -4.53 -10.39 20.57
CA ASN A 217 -3.08 -10.31 20.44
C ASN A 217 -2.69 -9.40 19.27
N HIS A 218 -3.25 -9.66 18.10
CA HIS A 218 -3.14 -8.81 16.93
C HIS A 218 -4.25 -9.13 15.91
N VAL A 219 -4.47 -8.19 15.01
CA VAL A 219 -5.33 -8.33 13.83
C VAL A 219 -4.49 -8.18 12.57
N THR A 220 -4.71 -9.05 11.61
CA THR A 220 -4.13 -9.01 10.26
C THR A 220 -5.22 -8.65 9.27
N ILE A 221 -5.06 -7.56 8.53
CA ILE A 221 -5.99 -7.16 7.47
C ILE A 221 -5.29 -7.29 6.13
N GLY A 222 -5.66 -8.33 5.37
CA GLY A 222 -5.20 -8.54 4.00
C GLY A 222 -6.09 -7.83 3.01
N VAL A 223 -5.48 -7.19 2.01
CA VAL A 223 -6.14 -6.48 0.93
C VAL A 223 -5.55 -6.91 -0.40
N GLY A 224 -6.40 -7.43 -1.30
CA GLY A 224 -6.06 -7.71 -2.68
C GLY A 224 -6.80 -6.74 -3.60
N ILE A 225 -6.07 -5.96 -4.41
CA ILE A 225 -6.64 -4.99 -5.36
C ILE A 225 -6.22 -5.39 -6.77
N ASN A 226 -7.18 -5.64 -7.65
CA ASN A 226 -6.93 -5.84 -9.06
C ASN A 226 -6.61 -4.49 -9.72
N VAL A 227 -5.33 -4.20 -10.01
CA VAL A 227 -4.94 -2.89 -10.53
C VAL A 227 -4.77 -2.91 -12.04
N ASN A 228 -3.82 -3.68 -12.55
CA ASN A 228 -3.44 -3.68 -13.97
C ASN A 228 -3.73 -5.00 -14.70
N LEU A 229 -4.49 -5.91 -14.10
CA LEU A 229 -4.96 -7.13 -14.78
C LEU A 229 -5.82 -6.77 -15.98
N THR A 230 -5.57 -7.41 -17.12
CA THR A 230 -6.35 -7.26 -18.35
C THR A 230 -7.22 -8.48 -18.65
N GLU A 231 -6.92 -9.59 -18.01
CA GLU A 231 -7.61 -10.85 -18.19
C GLU A 231 -7.87 -11.52 -16.83
N PHE A 232 -8.98 -12.23 -16.73
CA PHE A 232 -9.40 -12.99 -15.57
C PHE A 232 -9.71 -14.43 -15.96
N PRO A 233 -9.54 -15.42 -15.05
CA PRO A 233 -10.04 -16.77 -15.24
C PRO A 233 -11.51 -16.79 -15.67
N GLU A 234 -11.89 -17.77 -16.49
CA GLU A 234 -13.23 -17.86 -17.08
C GLU A 234 -14.34 -17.83 -16.03
N GLU A 235 -14.10 -18.45 -14.88
CA GLU A 235 -15.06 -18.58 -13.78
C GLU A 235 -15.40 -17.23 -13.11
N ILE A 236 -14.53 -16.22 -13.23
CA ILE A 236 -14.72 -14.90 -12.60
C ILE A 236 -14.72 -13.73 -13.59
N ARG A 237 -14.51 -13.98 -14.88
CA ARG A 237 -14.40 -12.94 -15.93
C ARG A 237 -15.58 -11.97 -15.94
N GLU A 238 -16.78 -12.47 -15.73
CA GLU A 238 -18.00 -11.66 -15.75
C GLU A 238 -18.22 -10.87 -14.44
N THR A 239 -17.57 -11.29 -13.36
CA THR A 239 -17.80 -10.75 -12.01
C THR A 239 -16.60 -10.00 -11.42
N ALA A 240 -15.44 -10.05 -12.07
CA ALA A 240 -14.23 -9.35 -11.65
C ALA A 240 -13.85 -8.26 -12.65
N THR A 241 -13.15 -7.23 -12.14
CA THR A 241 -12.57 -6.14 -12.92
C THR A 241 -11.24 -5.68 -12.33
N SER A 242 -10.56 -4.76 -13.03
CA SER A 242 -9.36 -4.09 -12.57
C SER A 242 -9.45 -2.58 -12.82
N LEU A 243 -8.66 -1.78 -12.10
CA LEU A 243 -8.59 -0.35 -12.35
C LEU A 243 -8.20 -0.05 -13.80
N ARG A 244 -7.25 -0.80 -14.37
CA ARG A 244 -6.83 -0.61 -15.76
C ARG A 244 -7.97 -0.81 -16.76
N LEU A 245 -8.84 -1.78 -16.55
CA LEU A 245 -10.01 -2.02 -17.42
C LEU A 245 -11.04 -0.91 -17.30
N GLU A 246 -11.24 -0.40 -16.09
CA GLU A 246 -12.22 0.67 -15.83
C GLU A 246 -11.72 2.06 -16.24
N CYS A 247 -10.41 2.33 -16.06
CA CYS A 247 -9.80 3.64 -16.35
C CYS A 247 -9.22 3.74 -17.78
N GLY A 248 -9.01 2.61 -18.46
CA GLY A 248 -8.46 2.56 -19.82
C GLY A 248 -6.92 2.77 -19.91
N HIS A 249 -6.21 2.87 -18.80
CA HIS A 249 -4.76 3.06 -18.75
C HIS A 249 -4.11 2.33 -17.56
N VAL A 250 -2.78 2.24 -17.57
CA VAL A 250 -2.01 1.65 -16.46
C VAL A 250 -2.08 2.58 -15.23
N VAL A 251 -2.42 2.01 -14.08
CA VAL A 251 -2.45 2.71 -12.79
C VAL A 251 -1.22 2.34 -11.97
N LYS A 252 -0.55 3.32 -11.38
CA LYS A 252 0.62 3.09 -10.53
C LYS A 252 0.19 2.56 -9.17
N ARG A 253 0.76 1.41 -8.77
CA ARG A 253 0.34 0.67 -7.57
C ARG A 253 0.84 1.30 -6.26
N ALA A 254 2.08 1.79 -6.22
CA ALA A 254 2.65 2.32 -4.99
C ALA A 254 1.95 3.60 -4.48
N PRO A 255 1.59 4.59 -5.32
CA PRO A 255 0.76 5.73 -4.89
C PRO A 255 -0.60 5.31 -4.32
N LEU A 256 -1.24 4.29 -4.91
CA LEU A 256 -2.51 3.78 -4.41
C LEU A 256 -2.37 3.15 -3.02
N ILE A 257 -1.29 2.38 -2.77
CA ILE A 257 -1.00 1.84 -1.43
C ILE A 257 -0.85 2.99 -0.41
N ALA A 258 -0.10 4.03 -0.77
CA ALA A 258 0.11 5.18 0.11
C ALA A 258 -1.19 5.93 0.42
N ALA A 259 -2.05 6.14 -0.58
CA ALA A 259 -3.37 6.76 -0.40
C ALA A 259 -4.26 5.92 0.52
N VAL A 260 -4.32 4.60 0.31
CA VAL A 260 -5.08 3.68 1.17
C VAL A 260 -4.58 3.71 2.61
N MET A 261 -3.26 3.69 2.84
CA MET A 261 -2.70 3.74 4.20
C MET A 261 -2.99 5.07 4.89
N LYS A 262 -2.94 6.19 4.17
CA LYS A 262 -3.30 7.52 4.69
C LYS A 262 -4.77 7.57 5.10
N ARG A 263 -5.69 7.09 4.26
CA ARG A 263 -7.12 7.01 4.59
C ARG A 263 -7.39 6.05 5.72
N PHE A 264 -6.68 4.91 5.77
CA PHE A 264 -6.82 3.95 6.85
C PHE A 264 -6.42 4.55 8.20
N GLU A 265 -5.28 5.23 8.29
CA GLU A 265 -4.84 5.89 9.52
C GLU A 265 -5.88 6.90 10.04
N GLN A 266 -6.45 7.71 9.14
CA GLN A 266 -7.50 8.67 9.46
C GLN A 266 -8.79 7.98 9.96
N ASN A 267 -9.29 7.01 9.21
CA ASN A 267 -10.53 6.31 9.52
C ASN A 267 -10.41 5.43 10.78
N TYR A 268 -9.25 4.81 10.98
CA TYR A 268 -8.97 4.02 12.18
C TYR A 268 -8.91 4.91 13.43
N THR A 269 -8.35 6.11 13.34
CA THR A 269 -8.38 7.08 14.43
C THR A 269 -9.81 7.44 14.81
N VAL A 270 -10.67 7.77 13.84
CA VAL A 270 -12.09 8.06 14.09
C VAL A 270 -12.81 6.86 14.71
N PHE A 271 -12.54 5.65 14.23
CA PHE A 271 -13.11 4.42 14.80
C PHE A 271 -12.71 4.22 16.26
N LEU A 272 -11.45 4.43 16.62
CA LEU A 272 -10.97 4.28 18.00
C LEU A 272 -11.54 5.36 18.93
N GLU A 273 -11.70 6.60 18.46
CA GLU A 273 -12.28 7.70 19.23
C GLU A 273 -13.76 7.46 19.59
N HIS A 274 -14.53 6.85 18.70
CA HIS A 274 -15.96 6.57 18.90
C HIS A 274 -16.22 5.19 19.54
N GLY A 275 -15.26 4.27 19.44
CA GLY A 275 -15.41 2.88 19.87
C GLY A 275 -16.34 2.05 18.97
N ASP A 276 -16.87 2.64 17.90
CA ASP A 276 -17.74 2.00 16.91
C ASP A 276 -17.64 2.69 15.52
N LEU A 277 -18.52 2.33 14.60
CA LEU A 277 -18.56 2.88 13.24
C LEU A 277 -19.38 4.17 13.12
N SER A 278 -19.90 4.75 14.20
CA SER A 278 -20.81 5.91 14.14
C SER A 278 -20.17 7.11 13.46
N GLY A 279 -18.87 7.37 13.74
CA GLY A 279 -18.12 8.47 13.12
C GLY A 279 -17.80 8.25 11.62
N LEU A 280 -17.99 7.04 11.10
CA LEU A 280 -17.73 6.68 9.70
C LEU A 280 -19.03 6.40 8.91
N LYS A 281 -20.18 6.30 9.61
CA LYS A 281 -21.44 5.77 9.07
C LYS A 281 -21.91 6.50 7.82
N GLU A 282 -21.88 7.82 7.81
CA GLU A 282 -22.39 8.63 6.69
C GLU A 282 -21.59 8.32 5.41
N ARG A 283 -20.26 8.48 5.47
CA ARG A 283 -19.36 8.20 4.34
C ARG A 283 -19.43 6.74 3.86
N TYR A 284 -19.54 5.81 4.80
CA TYR A 284 -19.68 4.39 4.47
C TYR A 284 -21.00 4.11 3.76
N SER A 285 -22.11 4.72 4.23
CA SER A 285 -23.45 4.51 3.66
C SER A 285 -23.59 5.06 2.25
N GLU A 286 -22.92 6.16 1.92
CA GLU A 286 -22.88 6.75 0.56
C GLU A 286 -22.23 5.82 -0.46
N LEU A 287 -21.26 5.01 -0.01
CA LEU A 287 -20.54 4.07 -0.86
C LEU A 287 -21.14 2.66 -0.85
N LEU A 288 -22.08 2.38 0.06
CA LEU A 288 -22.66 1.04 0.19
C LEU A 288 -23.55 0.74 -1.04
N VAL A 289 -23.41 -0.48 -1.57
CA VAL A 289 -24.33 -0.98 -2.61
C VAL A 289 -25.70 -1.19 -1.99
N ASN A 290 -26.71 -0.61 -2.61
CA ASN A 290 -28.13 -0.81 -2.27
C ASN A 290 -28.63 -2.19 -2.71
#